data_f0eeb473a200d6a80021d18d6d44fbcb
#
_entry.id   f0eeb473a200d6a80021d18d6d44fbcb
#
_cell.length_a   1.000
_cell.length_b   1.000
_cell.length_c   1.000
_cell.angle_alpha   90.00
_cell.angle_beta   90.00
_cell.angle_gamma   90.00
#
_symmetry.space_group_name_H-M   'P 1'
#
loop_
_entity.id
_entity.type
_entity.pdbx_description
1 polymer ?
#
loop_
_entity_poly.entity_id
_entity_poly.type
_entity_poly.pdbx_seq_one_letter_code
_entity_poly.pdbx_strand_id
1 'polypeptide(L)'
;MRKRWGAAALAAPLFMSLVGTAHAEPGPLDEYYTQTVAWAECPAGWVTPSTGVECATVIVPMDYKNPGNGNLEIAISRKKATDPARRRGVLLTNPGGPGGSGLGAVHWFNAQTDVLRVYDVIGMDPRGVGRSTQLRCISTPSDDAFPSRPTDAQLSNWSEYARSVEANCERGGGEMRRFVSTMNTARDMDVIRGALGEKKVSYVGYSYGTQLGAVFGSLFPKSLDRSVLDSALDPLKTWHEQDVDVVDAITDNLRKWTEWTAARNGTYGLGATPAAVRAELDAIAEKLKAGPHGGYADVTSFDYAVGATRYRRSWAAFSRHIASIKAGAGDPAEASAIVAALKKGDIEPTSAGTYQAVTCEWDWFTDVNTYYNDMKRWRDTQPYGGTVDYMAPTNCTFRAFKRPEKIPAITRKYPAGLVVNSDGDTQTPLANGRVMAEHLNVPLINVANDGQHGHYALRRNACVDALVNKYLVSGILPASRVTCAGTDIAENVPPGQAASMSVQSARPLSEILGEIAVETKPF
;
A
#
# COMPACT_ATOMS: atom_id res chain seq x y z
N MET A 1 43.28 91.41 -32.68
CA MET A 1 43.89 90.24 -32.09
C MET A 1 42.76 89.22 -31.84
N ARG A 2 42.59 88.21 -32.67
CA ARG A 2 41.58 87.18 -32.53
C ARG A 2 42.29 85.87 -32.34
N LYS A 3 42.17 85.21 -31.14
CA LYS A 3 42.67 83.91 -30.86
C LYS A 3 41.65 82.85 -31.36
N ARG A 4 42.13 81.94 -32.19
CA ARG A 4 41.39 80.77 -32.63
C ARG A 4 41.66 79.65 -31.64
N TRP A 5 40.57 79.01 -31.19
CA TRP A 5 40.65 77.78 -30.39
C TRP A 5 40.43 76.56 -31.32
N GLY A 6 41.36 75.67 -31.35
CA GLY A 6 41.21 74.41 -32.06
C GLY A 6 40.58 73.37 -31.15
N ALA A 7 39.53 72.72 -31.68
CA ALA A 7 38.88 71.61 -31.02
C ALA A 7 39.61 70.30 -31.36
N ALA A 8 40.16 69.63 -30.35
CA ALA A 8 40.68 68.27 -30.47
C ALA A 8 39.56 67.26 -30.24
N ALA A 9 39.25 66.43 -31.24
CA ALA A 9 38.34 65.33 -31.15
C ALA A 9 39.04 64.13 -30.51
N LEU A 10 38.63 63.72 -29.31
CA LEU A 10 39.01 62.49 -28.65
C LEU A 10 38.15 61.32 -29.18
N ALA A 11 38.75 60.42 -29.95
CA ALA A 11 38.11 59.14 -30.33
C ALA A 11 38.25 58.16 -29.15
N ALA A 12 37.11 57.77 -28.55
CA ALA A 12 37.07 56.73 -27.56
C ALA A 12 36.95 55.34 -28.23
N PRO A 13 37.73 54.34 -27.83
CA PRO A 13 37.56 52.99 -28.37
C PRO A 13 36.32 52.32 -27.77
N LEU A 14 35.42 51.83 -28.63
CA LEU A 14 34.28 51.03 -28.27
C LEU A 14 34.78 49.62 -27.92
N PHE A 15 34.90 49.33 -26.62
CA PHE A 15 35.09 47.94 -26.16
C PHE A 15 33.73 47.22 -26.28
N MET A 16 33.58 46.39 -27.31
CA MET A 16 32.50 45.42 -27.42
C MET A 16 32.78 44.28 -26.44
N SER A 17 32.13 44.31 -25.26
CA SER A 17 32.15 43.21 -24.32
C SER A 17 31.35 42.04 -24.93
N LEU A 18 32.02 41.03 -25.42
CA LEU A 18 31.43 39.73 -25.69
C LEU A 18 30.96 39.17 -24.35
N VAL A 19 29.65 39.32 -24.04
CA VAL A 19 28.99 38.58 -23.00
C VAL A 19 28.89 37.14 -23.51
N GLY A 20 29.91 36.34 -23.20
CA GLY A 20 29.84 34.91 -23.36
C GLY A 20 28.73 34.40 -22.43
N THR A 21 27.68 33.82 -22.99
CA THR A 21 26.71 33.04 -22.25
C THR A 21 27.48 31.86 -21.63
N ALA A 22 27.84 31.99 -20.35
CA ALA A 22 28.34 30.87 -19.58
C ALA A 22 27.21 29.85 -19.56
N HIS A 23 27.31 28.81 -20.37
CA HIS A 23 26.51 27.61 -20.19
C HIS A 23 27.04 27.02 -18.88
N ALA A 24 26.19 26.97 -17.86
CA ALA A 24 26.48 26.21 -16.66
C ALA A 24 26.80 24.77 -17.08
N GLU A 25 27.91 24.22 -16.59
CA GLU A 25 28.19 22.80 -16.83
C GLU A 25 27.00 21.98 -16.33
N PRO A 26 26.58 20.93 -17.10
CA PRO A 26 25.50 20.06 -16.69
C PRO A 26 25.74 19.51 -15.28
N GLY A 27 24.75 19.58 -14.43
CA GLY A 27 24.83 18.94 -13.11
C GLY A 27 24.89 17.41 -13.23
N PRO A 28 25.40 16.73 -12.23
CA PRO A 28 25.61 15.27 -12.27
C PRO A 28 24.33 14.45 -12.47
N LEU A 29 23.15 15.08 -12.37
CA LEU A 29 21.85 14.44 -12.59
C LEU A 29 21.13 14.89 -13.86
N ASP A 30 21.65 15.87 -14.59
CA ASP A 30 20.93 16.48 -15.73
C ASP A 30 20.62 15.47 -16.84
N GLU A 31 21.52 14.51 -17.09
CA GLU A 31 21.30 13.44 -18.08
C GLU A 31 20.07 12.57 -17.77
N TYR A 32 19.80 12.33 -16.49
CA TYR A 32 18.64 11.54 -16.07
C TYR A 32 17.32 12.32 -16.27
N TYR A 33 17.33 13.63 -16.05
CA TYR A 33 16.16 14.48 -16.21
C TYR A 33 15.85 14.82 -17.68
N THR A 34 16.85 14.76 -18.57
CA THR A 34 16.73 15.15 -19.98
C THR A 34 16.71 13.98 -20.95
N GLN A 35 16.76 12.74 -20.44
CA GLN A 35 16.71 11.54 -21.26
C GLN A 35 15.43 11.45 -22.09
N THR A 36 15.53 10.85 -23.27
CA THR A 36 14.37 10.57 -24.11
C THR A 36 13.66 9.30 -23.66
N VAL A 37 12.39 9.37 -23.35
CA VAL A 37 11.56 8.21 -23.01
C VAL A 37 11.01 7.58 -24.29
N ALA A 38 11.49 6.38 -24.62
CA ALA A 38 11.09 5.64 -25.81
C ALA A 38 9.83 4.80 -25.54
N TRP A 39 8.66 5.36 -25.82
CA TRP A 39 7.39 4.68 -25.69
C TRP A 39 7.17 3.67 -26.81
N ALA A 40 6.76 2.45 -26.45
CA ALA A 40 6.42 1.36 -27.37
C ALA A 40 5.22 0.57 -26.86
N GLU A 41 4.73 -0.37 -27.65
CA GLU A 41 3.79 -1.37 -27.19
C GLU A 41 4.37 -2.15 -25.99
N CYS A 42 3.55 -2.40 -24.97
CA CYS A 42 4.02 -3.08 -23.77
C CYS A 42 4.46 -4.50 -24.10
N PRO A 43 5.66 -4.92 -23.66
CA PRO A 43 6.08 -6.32 -23.80
C PRO A 43 5.09 -7.27 -23.10
N ALA A 44 4.98 -8.50 -23.63
CA ALA A 44 4.11 -9.51 -23.06
C ALA A 44 4.39 -9.72 -21.55
N GLY A 45 3.34 -9.74 -20.76
CA GLY A 45 3.40 -9.93 -19.30
C GLY A 45 3.85 -8.69 -18.50
N TRP A 46 3.98 -7.50 -19.12
CA TRP A 46 4.19 -6.26 -18.40
C TRP A 46 2.89 -5.72 -17.83
N VAL A 47 1.86 -5.69 -18.63
CA VAL A 47 0.50 -5.28 -18.26
C VAL A 47 -0.51 -6.24 -18.87
N THR A 48 -1.71 -6.29 -18.33
CA THR A 48 -2.82 -6.97 -19.02
C THR A 48 -3.03 -6.29 -20.37
N PRO A 49 -3.06 -7.04 -21.50
CA PRO A 49 -3.23 -6.45 -22.82
C PRO A 49 -4.47 -5.56 -22.88
N SER A 50 -4.29 -4.31 -23.28
CA SER A 50 -5.41 -3.40 -23.54
C SER A 50 -5.01 -2.36 -24.59
N THR A 51 -5.97 -1.92 -25.37
CA THR A 51 -5.75 -0.90 -26.39
C THR A 51 -5.32 0.42 -25.77
N GLY A 52 -4.28 1.03 -26.31
CA GLY A 52 -3.84 2.39 -25.95
C GLY A 52 -2.98 2.48 -24.69
N VAL A 53 -2.44 1.38 -24.19
CA VAL A 53 -1.39 1.39 -23.17
C VAL A 53 -0.03 1.19 -23.83
N GLU A 54 0.91 2.05 -23.50
CA GLU A 54 2.30 2.01 -23.94
C GLU A 54 3.21 1.83 -22.72
N CYS A 55 4.38 1.22 -22.94
CA CYS A 55 5.39 1.03 -21.92
C CYS A 55 6.72 1.65 -22.32
N ALA A 56 7.53 1.99 -21.33
CA ALA A 56 8.89 2.50 -21.52
C ALA A 56 9.75 2.20 -20.28
N THR A 57 11.02 2.48 -20.41
CA THR A 57 11.99 2.42 -19.31
C THR A 57 12.61 3.79 -19.12
N VAL A 58 12.78 4.19 -17.86
CA VAL A 58 13.51 5.41 -17.45
C VAL A 58 14.74 4.99 -16.65
N ILE A 59 15.89 5.54 -17.00
CA ILE A 59 17.14 5.28 -16.29
C ILE A 59 17.25 6.23 -15.11
N VAL A 60 17.63 5.69 -13.95
CA VAL A 60 17.86 6.46 -12.72
C VAL A 60 19.17 6.03 -12.07
N PRO A 61 19.87 6.88 -11.31
CA PRO A 61 21.07 6.46 -10.59
C PRO A 61 20.70 5.48 -9.48
N MET A 62 21.51 4.45 -9.26
CA MET A 62 21.38 3.59 -8.10
C MET A 62 21.57 4.39 -6.81
N ASP A 63 22.61 5.21 -6.75
CA ASP A 63 22.90 6.12 -5.64
C ASP A 63 22.84 7.58 -6.09
N TYR A 64 21.84 8.32 -5.63
CA TYR A 64 21.66 9.75 -5.95
C TYR A 64 22.76 10.67 -5.41
N LYS A 65 23.55 10.21 -4.43
CA LYS A 65 24.72 10.95 -3.92
C LYS A 65 25.96 10.74 -4.78
N ASN A 66 26.03 9.57 -5.43
CA ASN A 66 27.14 9.19 -6.31
C ASN A 66 26.56 8.60 -7.62
N PRO A 67 26.03 9.42 -8.53
CA PRO A 67 25.32 8.94 -9.72
C PRO A 67 26.17 8.02 -10.62
N GLY A 68 27.50 8.15 -10.56
CA GLY A 68 28.43 7.26 -11.27
C GLY A 68 28.53 5.82 -10.71
N ASN A 69 27.87 5.53 -9.59
CA ASN A 69 27.89 4.20 -8.95
C ASN A 69 26.83 3.24 -9.51
N GLY A 70 26.58 3.29 -10.82
CA GLY A 70 25.65 2.42 -11.52
C GLY A 70 24.23 2.98 -11.65
N ASN A 71 23.51 2.40 -12.61
CA ASN A 71 22.17 2.81 -12.99
C ASN A 71 21.15 1.71 -12.72
N LEU A 72 19.90 2.12 -12.48
CA LEU A 72 18.73 1.25 -12.42
C LEU A 72 17.77 1.62 -13.55
N GLU A 73 17.03 0.63 -14.02
CA GLU A 73 15.96 0.78 -14.99
C GLU A 73 14.62 0.82 -14.24
N ILE A 74 13.80 1.83 -14.47
CA ILE A 74 12.46 1.96 -13.94
C ILE A 74 11.46 1.75 -15.06
N ALA A 75 10.70 0.65 -14.99
CA ALA A 75 9.64 0.35 -15.93
C ALA A 75 8.42 1.23 -15.64
N ILE A 76 7.88 1.84 -16.69
CA ILE A 76 6.67 2.66 -16.63
C ILE A 76 5.69 2.25 -17.72
N SER A 77 4.40 2.41 -17.43
CA SER A 77 3.31 2.28 -18.38
C SER A 77 2.56 3.60 -18.52
N ARG A 78 1.93 3.83 -19.67
CA ARG A 78 1.15 5.04 -19.90
C ARG A 78 -0.18 4.74 -20.59
N LYS A 79 -1.24 5.34 -20.06
CA LYS A 79 -2.50 5.51 -20.77
C LYS A 79 -2.71 7.00 -21.04
N LYS A 80 -2.68 7.40 -22.33
CA LYS A 80 -2.76 8.80 -22.74
C LYS A 80 -4.12 9.42 -22.45
N ALA A 81 -4.12 10.73 -22.20
CA ALA A 81 -5.33 11.53 -22.13
C ALA A 81 -6.15 11.42 -23.43
N THR A 82 -7.47 11.22 -23.30
CA THR A 82 -8.35 11.08 -24.45
C THR A 82 -8.72 12.41 -25.11
N ASP A 83 -8.44 13.54 -24.45
CA ASP A 83 -8.61 14.90 -24.98
C ASP A 83 -7.29 15.70 -24.85
N PRO A 84 -6.38 15.56 -25.82
CA PRO A 84 -5.07 16.20 -25.77
C PRO A 84 -5.15 17.73 -25.66
N ALA A 85 -6.22 18.35 -26.18
CA ALA A 85 -6.40 19.81 -26.12
C ALA A 85 -6.66 20.32 -24.69
N ARG A 86 -7.18 19.45 -23.82
CA ARG A 86 -7.44 19.75 -22.39
C ARG A 86 -6.51 19.01 -21.45
N ARG A 87 -5.45 18.41 -21.97
CA ARG A 87 -4.47 17.69 -21.17
C ARG A 87 -3.87 18.61 -20.09
N ARG A 88 -3.92 18.14 -18.84
CA ARG A 88 -3.37 18.84 -17.67
C ARG A 88 -1.92 18.46 -17.37
N GLY A 89 -1.51 17.27 -17.79
CA GLY A 89 -0.21 16.69 -17.48
C GLY A 89 -0.30 15.22 -17.12
N VAL A 90 0.58 14.79 -16.27
CA VAL A 90 0.73 13.39 -15.83
C VAL A 90 0.09 13.17 -14.46
N LEU A 91 -0.58 12.02 -14.31
CA LEU A 91 -1.03 11.45 -13.05
C LEU A 91 -0.24 10.17 -12.78
N LEU A 92 0.73 10.24 -11.88
CA LEU A 92 1.47 9.06 -11.40
C LEU A 92 0.61 8.28 -10.41
N THR A 93 0.69 6.96 -10.44
CA THR A 93 0.00 6.10 -9.47
C THR A 93 0.94 5.05 -8.88
N ASN A 94 0.73 4.71 -7.60
CA ASN A 94 1.47 3.69 -6.89
C ASN A 94 0.53 2.84 -6.03
N PRO A 95 0.55 1.51 -6.16
CA PRO A 95 -0.33 0.59 -5.42
C PRO A 95 -0.02 0.50 -3.92
N GLY A 96 1.23 0.68 -3.54
CA GLY A 96 1.70 0.47 -2.18
C GLY A 96 2.48 -0.81 -2.00
N GLY A 97 2.21 -1.54 -0.96
CA GLY A 97 2.94 -2.68 -0.47
C GLY A 97 3.71 -2.34 0.82
N PRO A 98 5.00 -1.94 0.78
CA PRO A 98 5.88 -1.62 -0.34
C PRO A 98 6.23 -2.83 -1.21
N GLY A 99 6.53 -2.56 -2.48
CA GLY A 99 6.93 -3.62 -3.42
C GLY A 99 5.82 -4.05 -4.40
N GLY A 100 4.65 -3.43 -4.35
CA GLY A 100 3.59 -3.66 -5.32
C GLY A 100 3.97 -3.17 -6.73
N SER A 101 3.68 -3.99 -7.78
CA SER A 101 3.85 -3.60 -9.17
C SER A 101 2.78 -2.60 -9.59
N GLY A 102 3.21 -1.45 -10.08
CA GLY A 102 2.30 -0.36 -10.48
C GLY A 102 2.02 -0.28 -11.97
N LEU A 103 2.65 -1.08 -12.83
CA LEU A 103 2.44 -1.00 -14.28
C LEU A 103 0.97 -1.22 -14.67
N GLY A 104 0.29 -2.17 -14.02
CA GLY A 104 -1.13 -2.45 -14.27
C GLY A 104 -2.10 -1.40 -13.73
N ALA A 105 -1.65 -0.52 -12.85
CA ALA A 105 -2.52 0.45 -12.16
C ALA A 105 -3.19 1.47 -13.10
N VAL A 106 -2.67 1.67 -14.31
CA VAL A 106 -3.32 2.51 -15.34
C VAL A 106 -4.73 2.02 -15.68
N HIS A 107 -5.04 0.73 -15.47
CA HIS A 107 -6.35 0.14 -15.74
C HIS A 107 -7.40 0.46 -14.68
N TRP A 108 -6.98 0.77 -13.44
CA TRP A 108 -7.92 1.12 -12.36
C TRP A 108 -8.74 2.36 -12.71
N PHE A 109 -8.15 3.27 -13.48
CA PHE A 109 -8.79 4.50 -13.91
C PHE A 109 -9.76 4.33 -15.09
N ASN A 110 -9.98 3.11 -15.61
CA ASN A 110 -10.85 2.88 -16.78
C ASN A 110 -12.28 3.43 -16.59
N ALA A 111 -12.82 3.41 -15.38
CA ALA A 111 -14.11 3.98 -15.05
C ALA A 111 -14.05 5.51 -14.79
N GLN A 112 -12.87 6.09 -14.63
CA GLN A 112 -12.67 7.50 -14.26
C GLN A 112 -12.52 8.37 -15.51
N THR A 113 -13.55 8.40 -16.37
CA THR A 113 -13.51 9.01 -17.70
C THR A 113 -13.13 10.49 -17.69
N ASP A 114 -13.54 11.25 -16.66
CA ASP A 114 -13.19 12.68 -16.54
C ASP A 114 -11.69 12.87 -16.28
N VAL A 115 -11.09 11.99 -15.49
CA VAL A 115 -9.64 11.99 -15.22
C VAL A 115 -8.88 11.55 -16.48
N LEU A 116 -9.29 10.43 -17.11
CA LEU A 116 -8.68 9.95 -18.35
C LEU A 116 -8.81 10.95 -19.51
N ARG A 117 -9.77 11.86 -19.45
CA ARG A 117 -9.89 12.90 -20.48
C ARG A 117 -8.73 13.90 -20.42
N VAL A 118 -8.20 14.20 -19.24
CA VAL A 118 -7.27 15.31 -19.02
C VAL A 118 -5.89 14.90 -18.51
N TYR A 119 -5.68 13.66 -18.12
CA TYR A 119 -4.38 13.19 -17.65
C TYR A 119 -3.85 12.03 -18.50
N ASP A 120 -2.54 12.05 -18.73
CA ASP A 120 -1.80 10.83 -19.02
C ASP A 120 -1.61 10.10 -17.70
N VAL A 121 -2.23 8.94 -17.53
CA VAL A 121 -2.04 8.12 -16.33
C VAL A 121 -0.80 7.27 -16.50
N ILE A 122 0.12 7.38 -15.54
CA ILE A 122 1.40 6.65 -15.52
C ILE A 122 1.39 5.66 -14.36
N GLY A 123 1.56 4.39 -14.68
CA GLY A 123 1.92 3.34 -13.72
C GLY A 123 3.43 3.17 -13.70
N MET A 124 3.98 2.81 -12.56
CA MET A 124 5.41 2.52 -12.44
C MET A 124 5.66 1.33 -11.54
N ASP A 125 6.63 0.51 -11.90
CA ASP A 125 7.24 -0.43 -10.97
C ASP A 125 8.36 0.32 -10.23
N PRO A 126 8.30 0.48 -8.90
CA PRO A 126 9.38 1.11 -8.16
C PRO A 126 10.71 0.38 -8.33
N ARG A 127 11.82 1.03 -7.99
CA ARG A 127 13.12 0.34 -7.91
C ARG A 127 13.02 -0.91 -7.04
N GLY A 128 13.56 -2.01 -7.53
CA GLY A 128 13.50 -3.30 -6.87
C GLY A 128 12.30 -4.17 -7.27
N VAL A 129 11.31 -3.64 -8.00
CA VAL A 129 10.00 -4.27 -8.22
C VAL A 129 9.80 -4.68 -9.67
N GLY A 130 9.13 -5.81 -9.87
CA GLY A 130 8.46 -6.19 -11.11
C GLY A 130 9.36 -6.19 -12.35
N ARG A 131 9.12 -5.25 -13.28
CA ARG A 131 9.85 -5.08 -14.55
C ARG A 131 10.96 -4.03 -14.47
N SER A 132 11.04 -3.29 -13.37
CA SER A 132 12.20 -2.48 -13.04
C SER A 132 13.39 -3.34 -12.64
N THR A 133 14.59 -2.75 -12.49
CA THR A 133 15.74 -3.47 -11.92
C THR A 133 15.34 -4.07 -10.58
N GLN A 134 15.26 -5.41 -10.52
CA GLN A 134 14.71 -6.16 -9.39
C GLN A 134 15.69 -6.24 -8.22
N LEU A 135 15.17 -6.08 -7.01
CA LEU A 135 15.87 -6.46 -5.79
C LEU A 135 15.51 -7.91 -5.43
N ARG A 136 16.45 -8.81 -5.54
CA ARG A 136 16.22 -10.23 -5.30
C ARG A 136 16.68 -10.61 -3.91
N CYS A 137 15.78 -11.10 -3.06
CA CYS A 137 16.14 -11.92 -1.91
C CYS A 137 16.12 -13.40 -2.34
N ILE A 138 17.07 -14.18 -1.84
CA ILE A 138 17.00 -15.64 -1.97
C ILE A 138 15.82 -16.10 -1.13
N SER A 139 14.94 -16.91 -1.71
CA SER A 139 13.77 -17.42 -0.99
C SER A 139 14.20 -18.15 0.28
N THR A 140 13.56 -17.82 1.38
CA THR A 140 13.71 -18.55 2.64
C THR A 140 12.46 -19.42 2.76
N PRO A 141 12.59 -20.75 2.69
CA PRO A 141 11.45 -21.61 2.97
C PRO A 141 10.91 -21.29 4.36
N SER A 142 9.63 -20.97 4.47
CA SER A 142 8.94 -21.06 5.74
C SER A 142 8.53 -22.52 5.89
N ASP A 143 9.07 -23.21 6.88
CA ASP A 143 8.39 -24.41 7.34
C ASP A 143 6.99 -23.96 7.74
N ASP A 144 5.94 -24.66 7.30
CA ASP A 144 4.52 -24.30 7.48
C ASP A 144 4.04 -24.19 8.94
N ALA A 145 4.95 -23.98 9.87
CA ALA A 145 4.79 -24.31 11.27
C ALA A 145 5.07 -23.14 12.23
N PHE A 146 4.64 -21.93 11.89
CA PHE A 146 4.51 -20.92 12.95
C PHE A 146 3.12 -21.04 13.57
N PRO A 147 3.01 -21.61 14.79
CA PRO A 147 1.71 -21.76 15.43
C PRO A 147 1.14 -20.40 15.85
N SER A 148 -0.16 -20.20 15.63
CA SER A 148 -0.86 -18.97 16.09
C SER A 148 -0.82 -18.80 17.60
N ARG A 149 -0.58 -19.91 18.32
CA ARG A 149 -0.49 -19.95 19.80
C ARG A 149 0.81 -20.63 20.24
N PRO A 150 1.99 -20.00 19.98
CA PRO A 150 3.27 -20.63 20.29
C PRO A 150 3.48 -20.82 21.79
N THR A 151 4.16 -21.90 22.16
CA THR A 151 4.76 -22.01 23.49
C THR A 151 5.92 -21.01 23.63
N ASP A 152 6.32 -20.70 24.85
CA ASP A 152 7.46 -19.80 25.08
C ASP A 152 8.77 -20.31 24.44
N ALA A 153 8.95 -21.62 24.37
CA ALA A 153 10.11 -22.26 23.72
C ALA A 153 10.10 -22.09 22.18
N GLN A 154 8.94 -21.95 21.58
CA GLN A 154 8.80 -21.81 20.12
C GLN A 154 9.01 -20.37 19.63
N LEU A 155 9.02 -19.37 20.51
CA LEU A 155 9.15 -17.96 20.11
C LEU A 155 10.48 -17.69 19.37
N SER A 156 11.55 -18.41 19.70
CA SER A 156 12.84 -18.25 19.02
C SER A 156 12.79 -18.62 17.53
N ASN A 157 11.85 -19.47 17.11
CA ASN A 157 11.72 -19.88 15.70
C ASN A 157 11.50 -18.68 14.76
N TRP A 158 10.71 -17.68 15.19
CA TRP A 158 10.53 -16.44 14.42
C TRP A 158 11.83 -15.65 14.28
N SER A 159 12.64 -15.57 15.34
CA SER A 159 13.96 -14.90 15.27
C SER A 159 14.92 -15.63 14.36
N GLU A 160 14.94 -16.96 14.38
CA GLU A 160 15.78 -17.78 13.48
C GLU A 160 15.37 -17.62 12.03
N TYR A 161 14.06 -17.67 11.76
CA TYR A 161 13.52 -17.40 10.44
C TYR A 161 13.86 -15.99 9.95
N ALA A 162 13.62 -14.96 10.78
CA ALA A 162 13.91 -13.57 10.44
C ALA A 162 15.41 -13.32 10.15
N ARG A 163 16.32 -13.97 10.89
CA ARG A 163 17.76 -13.97 10.60
C ARG A 163 18.09 -14.63 9.27
N SER A 164 17.43 -15.73 8.95
CA SER A 164 17.60 -16.44 7.69
C SER A 164 17.12 -15.59 6.51
N VAL A 165 15.99 -14.92 6.65
CA VAL A 165 15.47 -13.96 5.66
C VAL A 165 16.48 -12.83 5.44
N GLU A 166 17.01 -12.23 6.53
CA GLU A 166 18.01 -11.16 6.41
C GLU A 166 19.27 -11.62 5.68
N ALA A 167 19.82 -12.76 6.06
CA ALA A 167 21.00 -13.33 5.42
C ALA A 167 20.76 -13.66 3.94
N ASN A 168 19.58 -14.14 3.58
CA ASN A 168 19.19 -14.44 2.22
C ASN A 168 19.01 -13.19 1.37
N CYS A 169 18.45 -12.13 1.96
CA CYS A 169 18.31 -10.84 1.30
C CYS A 169 19.66 -10.12 1.13
N GLU A 170 20.57 -10.22 2.07
CA GLU A 170 21.91 -9.66 1.94
C GLU A 170 22.69 -10.35 0.80
N ARG A 171 22.62 -11.69 0.73
CA ARG A 171 23.28 -12.45 -0.36
C ARG A 171 22.65 -12.19 -1.73
N GLY A 172 21.33 -12.09 -1.83
CA GLY A 172 20.64 -11.93 -3.10
C GLY A 172 20.55 -10.49 -3.59
N GLY A 173 20.44 -9.53 -2.68
CA GLY A 173 20.22 -8.11 -2.99
C GLY A 173 21.49 -7.29 -3.17
N GLY A 174 22.59 -7.74 -2.58
CA GLY A 174 23.89 -7.06 -2.67
C GLY A 174 23.83 -5.59 -2.27
N GLU A 175 24.66 -4.77 -2.93
CA GLU A 175 24.75 -3.34 -2.65
C GLU A 175 23.46 -2.58 -2.97
N MET A 176 22.74 -2.98 -4.01
CA MET A 176 21.48 -2.34 -4.44
C MET A 176 20.46 -2.23 -3.29
N ARG A 177 20.43 -3.21 -2.39
CA ARG A 177 19.50 -3.27 -1.26
C ARG A 177 19.55 -2.03 -0.38
N ARG A 178 20.71 -1.40 -0.23
CA ARG A 178 20.92 -0.18 0.56
C ARG A 178 20.25 1.05 -0.05
N PHE A 179 20.01 1.01 -1.36
CA PHE A 179 19.46 2.11 -2.15
C PHE A 179 17.99 1.91 -2.54
N VAL A 180 17.39 0.75 -2.23
CA VAL A 180 15.95 0.52 -2.37
C VAL A 180 15.27 1.10 -1.14
N SER A 181 14.72 2.30 -1.29
CA SER A 181 14.20 3.12 -0.20
C SER A 181 13.07 4.03 -0.67
N THR A 182 12.18 4.43 0.24
CA THR A 182 11.11 5.40 -0.02
C THR A 182 11.66 6.71 -0.58
N MET A 183 12.78 7.20 -0.01
CA MET A 183 13.40 8.45 -0.44
C MET A 183 13.93 8.35 -1.87
N ASN A 184 14.61 7.27 -2.22
CA ASN A 184 15.14 7.10 -3.57
C ASN A 184 14.04 6.82 -4.58
N THR A 185 12.97 6.09 -4.20
CA THR A 185 11.78 5.94 -5.05
C THR A 185 11.09 7.29 -5.31
N ALA A 186 11.01 8.17 -4.31
CA ALA A 186 10.50 9.53 -4.51
C ALA A 186 11.39 10.36 -5.45
N ARG A 187 12.71 10.18 -5.42
CA ARG A 187 13.63 10.80 -6.38
C ARG A 187 13.45 10.24 -7.79
N ASP A 188 13.22 8.92 -7.93
CA ASP A 188 12.87 8.31 -9.22
C ASP A 188 11.62 8.93 -9.81
N MET A 189 10.60 9.20 -9.00
CA MET A 189 9.37 9.87 -9.45
C MET A 189 9.68 11.28 -9.98
N ASP A 190 10.60 12.03 -9.37
CA ASP A 190 11.00 13.34 -9.88
C ASP A 190 11.83 13.24 -11.17
N VAL A 191 12.70 12.24 -11.29
CA VAL A 191 13.40 11.94 -12.56
C VAL A 191 12.41 11.57 -13.66
N ILE A 192 11.43 10.70 -13.38
CA ILE A 192 10.36 10.37 -14.34
C ILE A 192 9.63 11.64 -14.78
N ARG A 193 9.24 12.50 -13.85
CA ARG A 193 8.64 13.81 -14.16
C ARG A 193 9.50 14.62 -15.15
N GLY A 194 10.79 14.74 -14.87
CA GLY A 194 11.72 15.49 -15.74
C GLY A 194 11.89 14.86 -17.11
N ALA A 195 12.11 13.54 -17.18
CA ALA A 195 12.24 12.79 -18.42
C ALA A 195 10.96 12.84 -19.29
N LEU A 196 9.78 13.00 -18.66
CA LEU A 196 8.51 13.24 -19.37
C LEU A 196 8.31 14.71 -19.78
N GLY A 197 9.25 15.62 -19.48
CA GLY A 197 9.16 17.05 -19.79
C GLY A 197 8.15 17.81 -18.94
N GLU A 198 7.69 17.25 -17.83
CA GLU A 198 6.64 17.82 -16.99
C GLU A 198 7.22 18.77 -15.93
N LYS A 199 6.60 19.94 -15.77
CA LYS A 199 6.96 20.84 -14.66
C LYS A 199 6.46 20.32 -13.33
N LYS A 200 5.28 19.70 -13.33
CA LYS A 200 4.64 19.09 -12.16
C LYS A 200 3.92 17.83 -12.57
N VAL A 201 3.75 16.92 -11.60
CA VAL A 201 2.89 15.74 -11.73
C VAL A 201 1.81 15.75 -10.66
N SER A 202 0.66 15.15 -10.95
CA SER A 202 -0.32 14.76 -9.95
C SER A 202 -0.03 13.33 -9.50
N TYR A 203 -0.56 12.93 -8.34
CA TYR A 203 -0.25 11.64 -7.74
C TYR A 203 -1.49 11.01 -7.10
N VAL A 204 -1.64 9.69 -7.26
CA VAL A 204 -2.57 8.85 -6.50
C VAL A 204 -1.79 7.69 -5.92
N GLY A 205 -1.72 7.62 -4.60
CA GLY A 205 -1.05 6.52 -3.88
C GLY A 205 -2.00 5.82 -2.94
N TYR A 206 -1.85 4.51 -2.87
CA TYR A 206 -2.64 3.64 -2.01
C TYR A 206 -1.75 2.99 -0.94
N SER A 207 -2.27 2.81 0.28
CA SER A 207 -1.55 2.09 1.33
C SER A 207 -0.16 2.70 1.58
N TYR A 208 0.92 1.92 1.54
CA TYR A 208 2.30 2.46 1.57
C TYR A 208 2.55 3.55 0.53
N GLY A 209 1.86 3.52 -0.62
CA GLY A 209 1.95 4.58 -1.63
C GLY A 209 1.57 5.97 -1.09
N THR A 210 0.82 6.04 0.00
CA THR A 210 0.49 7.30 0.69
C THR A 210 1.71 7.88 1.41
N GLN A 211 2.51 7.03 2.05
CA GLN A 211 3.80 7.41 2.64
C GLN A 211 4.77 7.88 1.55
N LEU A 212 4.86 7.13 0.44
CA LEU A 212 5.69 7.53 -0.70
C LEU A 212 5.26 8.89 -1.26
N GLY A 213 3.95 9.12 -1.43
CA GLY A 213 3.40 10.40 -1.90
C GLY A 213 3.67 11.55 -0.93
N ALA A 214 3.55 11.30 0.38
CA ALA A 214 3.86 12.28 1.42
C ALA A 214 5.37 12.64 1.43
N VAL A 215 6.25 11.67 1.25
CA VAL A 215 7.71 11.89 1.10
C VAL A 215 8.01 12.64 -0.18
N PHE A 216 7.40 12.25 -1.32
CA PHE A 216 7.58 12.95 -2.59
C PHE A 216 7.19 14.43 -2.51
N GLY A 217 6.01 14.73 -2.00
CA GLY A 217 5.55 16.13 -1.85
C GLY A 217 6.36 16.92 -0.84
N SER A 218 7.01 16.26 0.13
CA SER A 218 7.92 16.89 1.09
C SER A 218 9.29 17.22 0.49
N LEU A 219 9.84 16.31 -0.32
CA LEU A 219 11.13 16.51 -1.00
C LEU A 219 11.01 17.47 -2.18
N PHE A 220 9.92 17.34 -2.95
CA PHE A 220 9.70 18.05 -4.20
C PHE A 220 8.38 18.85 -4.23
N PRO A 221 8.15 19.78 -3.28
CA PRO A 221 6.87 20.48 -3.19
C PRO A 221 6.53 21.33 -4.43
N LYS A 222 7.54 21.69 -5.23
CA LYS A 222 7.34 22.43 -6.48
C LYS A 222 7.04 21.50 -7.67
N SER A 223 7.32 20.23 -7.56
CA SER A 223 7.09 19.20 -8.59
C SER A 223 5.73 18.51 -8.46
N LEU A 224 5.07 18.61 -7.29
CA LEU A 224 3.74 18.04 -7.06
C LEU A 224 2.65 19.09 -7.34
N ASP A 225 1.63 18.71 -8.14
CA ASP A 225 0.44 19.56 -8.40
C ASP A 225 -0.71 19.17 -7.48
N ARG A 226 -1.21 17.95 -7.57
CA ARG A 226 -2.34 17.40 -6.79
C ARG A 226 -2.01 16.00 -6.31
N SER A 227 -2.47 15.67 -5.11
CA SER A 227 -2.26 14.32 -4.57
C SER A 227 -3.51 13.77 -3.92
N VAL A 228 -3.73 12.47 -4.10
CA VAL A 228 -4.73 11.68 -3.41
C VAL A 228 -4.00 10.55 -2.68
N LEU A 229 -4.18 10.49 -1.37
CA LEU A 229 -3.57 9.50 -0.48
C LEU A 229 -4.68 8.62 0.07
N ASP A 230 -4.87 7.46 -0.57
CA ASP A 230 -5.98 6.56 -0.29
C ASP A 230 -5.53 5.41 0.62
N SER A 231 -6.29 5.15 1.67
CA SER A 231 -5.94 4.19 2.72
C SER A 231 -4.58 4.53 3.35
N ALA A 232 -4.52 5.73 3.93
CA ALA A 232 -3.28 6.35 4.34
C ALA A 232 -2.72 5.75 5.64
N LEU A 233 -1.40 5.59 5.65
CA LEU A 233 -0.60 5.29 6.84
C LEU A 233 -0.54 6.51 7.76
N ASP A 234 -0.20 6.28 9.03
CA ASP A 234 0.18 7.37 9.95
C ASP A 234 1.63 7.80 9.63
N PRO A 235 1.85 9.05 9.19
CA PRO A 235 3.18 9.50 8.78
C PRO A 235 4.16 9.70 9.93
N LEU A 236 3.70 9.60 11.16
CA LEU A 236 4.48 9.85 12.38
C LEU A 236 4.91 8.55 13.08
N LYS A 237 4.33 7.41 12.70
CA LYS A 237 4.60 6.11 13.31
C LYS A 237 5.73 5.37 12.62
N THR A 238 6.47 4.60 13.39
CA THR A 238 7.37 3.56 12.90
C THR A 238 6.57 2.42 12.27
N TRP A 239 7.23 1.55 11.49
CA TRP A 239 6.55 0.40 10.91
C TRP A 239 5.97 -0.54 11.97
N HIS A 240 6.72 -0.80 13.03
CA HIS A 240 6.24 -1.63 14.15
C HIS A 240 4.99 -1.05 14.83
N GLU A 241 4.94 0.27 15.04
CA GLU A 241 3.73 0.91 15.59
C GLU A 241 2.53 0.82 14.66
N GLN A 242 2.77 0.75 13.34
CA GLN A 242 1.70 0.51 12.36
C GLN A 242 1.22 -0.95 12.41
N ASP A 243 2.12 -1.92 12.64
CA ASP A 243 1.75 -3.32 12.86
C ASP A 243 0.85 -3.47 14.12
N VAL A 244 1.12 -2.72 15.17
CA VAL A 244 0.23 -2.65 16.35
C VAL A 244 -1.15 -2.13 15.98
N ASP A 245 -1.24 -1.06 15.17
CA ASP A 245 -2.53 -0.53 14.70
C ASP A 245 -3.30 -1.57 13.87
N VAL A 246 -2.62 -2.35 13.05
CA VAL A 246 -3.21 -3.46 12.28
C VAL A 246 -3.83 -4.48 13.21
N VAL A 247 -3.10 -4.91 14.24
CA VAL A 247 -3.57 -5.90 15.21
C VAL A 247 -4.75 -5.38 16.03
N ASP A 248 -4.71 -4.12 16.46
CA ASP A 248 -5.83 -3.48 17.15
C ASP A 248 -7.07 -3.40 16.25
N ALA A 249 -6.92 -3.07 14.96
CA ALA A 249 -8.01 -3.01 14.01
C ALA A 249 -8.60 -4.39 13.67
N ILE A 250 -7.78 -5.44 13.60
CA ILE A 250 -8.23 -6.84 13.47
C ILE A 250 -9.08 -7.21 14.68
N THR A 251 -8.62 -6.87 15.86
CA THR A 251 -9.32 -7.15 17.13
C THR A 251 -10.65 -6.40 17.20
N ASP A 252 -10.67 -5.14 16.79
CA ASP A 252 -11.91 -4.34 16.76
C ASP A 252 -12.92 -4.88 15.72
N ASN A 253 -12.47 -5.30 14.55
CA ASN A 253 -13.36 -5.90 13.55
C ASN A 253 -13.92 -7.25 14.01
N LEU A 254 -13.13 -8.08 14.69
CA LEU A 254 -13.63 -9.32 15.32
C LEU A 254 -14.69 -8.99 16.39
N ARG A 255 -14.45 -8.00 17.25
CA ARG A 255 -15.42 -7.55 18.25
C ARG A 255 -16.72 -7.08 17.57
N LYS A 256 -16.63 -6.24 16.55
CA LYS A 256 -17.78 -5.76 15.79
C LYS A 256 -18.53 -6.90 15.07
N TRP A 257 -17.80 -7.89 14.56
CA TRP A 257 -18.42 -9.09 14.00
C TRP A 257 -19.21 -9.87 15.05
N THR A 258 -18.70 -10.02 16.28
CA THR A 258 -19.46 -10.70 17.36
C THR A 258 -20.73 -9.93 17.72
N GLU A 259 -20.69 -8.61 17.76
CA GLU A 259 -21.87 -7.75 17.97
C GLU A 259 -22.90 -7.89 16.84
N TRP A 260 -22.43 -7.83 15.60
CA TRP A 260 -23.27 -7.96 14.41
C TRP A 260 -23.93 -9.34 14.32
N THR A 261 -23.20 -10.40 14.64
CA THR A 261 -23.68 -11.79 14.63
C THR A 261 -24.66 -12.04 15.77
N ALA A 262 -24.38 -11.54 16.97
CA ALA A 262 -25.28 -11.67 18.14
C ALA A 262 -26.64 -10.99 17.88
N ALA A 263 -26.66 -9.83 17.26
CA ALA A 263 -27.91 -9.16 16.84
C ALA A 263 -28.72 -9.97 15.83
N ARG A 264 -28.11 -10.98 15.19
CA ARG A 264 -28.70 -11.90 14.20
C ARG A 264 -28.76 -13.36 14.70
N ASN A 265 -28.84 -13.56 16.02
CA ASN A 265 -28.84 -14.90 16.61
C ASN A 265 -29.99 -15.78 16.07
N GLY A 266 -31.14 -15.22 15.75
CA GLY A 266 -32.25 -15.96 15.12
C GLY A 266 -31.91 -16.56 13.76
N THR A 267 -30.89 -16.01 13.08
CA THR A 267 -30.39 -16.49 11.78
C THR A 267 -29.27 -17.50 11.93
N TYR A 268 -28.30 -17.19 12.77
CA TYR A 268 -27.05 -17.96 12.84
C TYR A 268 -26.99 -18.93 14.04
N GLY A 269 -27.76 -18.71 15.09
CA GLY A 269 -27.79 -19.61 16.26
C GLY A 269 -26.49 -19.65 17.07
N LEU A 270 -25.63 -18.60 16.95
CA LEU A 270 -24.31 -18.54 17.58
C LEU A 270 -24.30 -17.89 18.97
N GLY A 271 -25.45 -17.36 19.40
CA GLY A 271 -25.62 -16.72 20.70
C GLY A 271 -26.19 -15.30 20.58
N ALA A 272 -26.95 -14.87 21.57
CA ALA A 272 -27.64 -13.57 21.59
C ALA A 272 -26.80 -12.43 22.19
N THR A 273 -25.55 -12.72 22.58
CA THR A 273 -24.59 -11.72 23.09
C THR A 273 -23.24 -11.86 22.39
N PRO A 274 -22.46 -10.77 22.27
CA PRO A 274 -21.09 -10.85 21.70
C PRO A 274 -20.21 -11.88 22.42
N ALA A 275 -20.33 -12.00 23.75
CA ALA A 275 -19.58 -12.96 24.53
C ALA A 275 -19.97 -14.41 24.18
N ALA A 276 -21.27 -14.70 23.95
CA ALA A 276 -21.70 -16.03 23.54
C ALA A 276 -21.19 -16.39 22.14
N VAL A 277 -21.21 -15.43 21.19
CA VAL A 277 -20.63 -15.65 19.85
C VAL A 277 -19.13 -15.89 19.92
N ARG A 278 -18.40 -15.17 20.77
CA ARG A 278 -16.96 -15.38 20.99
C ARG A 278 -16.70 -16.76 21.58
N ALA A 279 -17.51 -17.19 22.54
CA ALA A 279 -17.36 -18.50 23.18
C ALA A 279 -17.50 -19.67 22.19
N GLU A 280 -18.25 -19.52 21.09
CA GLU A 280 -18.31 -20.53 20.02
C GLU A 280 -16.97 -20.69 19.31
N LEU A 281 -16.26 -19.57 19.02
CA LEU A 281 -14.90 -19.64 18.45
C LEU A 281 -13.93 -20.31 19.42
N ASP A 282 -13.99 -19.94 20.70
CA ASP A 282 -13.11 -20.49 21.72
C ASP A 282 -13.38 -22.00 21.96
N ALA A 283 -14.64 -22.43 21.86
CA ALA A 283 -15.03 -23.85 21.96
C ALA A 283 -14.52 -24.68 20.77
N ILE A 284 -14.54 -24.11 19.54
CA ILE A 284 -13.96 -24.78 18.36
C ILE A 284 -12.45 -24.89 18.53
N ALA A 285 -11.78 -23.81 18.93
CA ALA A 285 -10.33 -23.81 19.16
C ALA A 285 -9.91 -24.80 20.25
N GLU A 286 -10.73 -24.95 21.31
CA GLU A 286 -10.45 -25.93 22.39
C GLU A 286 -10.54 -27.38 21.89
N LYS A 287 -11.54 -27.69 21.06
CA LYS A 287 -11.65 -29.03 20.45
C LYS A 287 -10.47 -29.35 19.54
N LEU A 288 -9.97 -28.35 18.81
CA LEU A 288 -8.82 -28.48 17.91
C LEU A 288 -7.49 -28.79 18.63
N LYS A 289 -7.39 -28.50 19.93
CA LYS A 289 -6.24 -28.95 20.73
C LYS A 289 -6.20 -30.49 20.92
N ALA A 290 -7.35 -31.14 20.88
CA ALA A 290 -7.46 -32.59 20.98
C ALA A 290 -7.33 -33.32 19.63
N GLY A 291 -7.47 -32.61 18.50
CA GLY A 291 -7.37 -33.16 17.16
C GLY A 291 -8.24 -32.41 16.15
N PRO A 292 -8.25 -32.82 14.87
CA PRO A 292 -9.03 -32.17 13.81
C PRO A 292 -10.50 -32.01 14.17
N HIS A 293 -11.05 -30.81 13.93
CA HIS A 293 -12.44 -30.49 14.22
C HIS A 293 -12.99 -29.45 13.24
N GLY A 294 -14.27 -29.59 12.85
CA GLY A 294 -14.96 -28.62 12.03
C GLY A 294 -14.36 -28.39 10.63
N GLY A 295 -13.64 -29.37 10.11
CA GLY A 295 -12.94 -29.28 8.85
C GLY A 295 -11.49 -28.77 8.95
N TYR A 296 -11.08 -28.23 10.10
CA TYR A 296 -9.72 -27.75 10.32
C TYR A 296 -8.83 -28.85 10.91
N ALA A 297 -7.56 -28.89 10.47
CA ALA A 297 -6.58 -29.86 10.94
C ALA A 297 -6.05 -29.53 12.35
N ASP A 298 -5.94 -28.23 12.66
CA ASP A 298 -5.33 -27.72 13.87
C ASP A 298 -5.88 -26.32 14.24
N VAL A 299 -5.50 -25.85 15.42
CA VAL A 299 -5.91 -24.56 15.95
C VAL A 299 -5.34 -23.40 15.14
N THR A 300 -4.15 -23.56 14.56
CA THR A 300 -3.49 -22.49 13.79
C THR A 300 -4.27 -22.16 12.51
N SER A 301 -4.66 -23.18 11.75
CA SER A 301 -5.47 -23.00 10.53
C SER A 301 -6.83 -22.38 10.85
N PHE A 302 -7.46 -22.73 11.97
CA PHE A 302 -8.71 -22.10 12.42
C PHE A 302 -8.51 -20.65 12.85
N ASP A 303 -7.48 -20.34 13.64
CA ASP A 303 -7.17 -18.98 14.07
C ASP A 303 -6.93 -18.05 12.87
N TYR A 304 -6.24 -18.53 11.83
CA TYR A 304 -6.12 -17.81 10.57
C TYR A 304 -7.46 -17.60 9.86
N ALA A 305 -8.32 -18.63 9.83
CA ALA A 305 -9.63 -18.54 9.20
C ALA A 305 -10.54 -17.50 9.87
N VAL A 306 -10.42 -17.30 11.19
CA VAL A 306 -11.11 -16.23 11.90
C VAL A 306 -10.67 -14.85 11.39
N GLY A 307 -9.52 -14.74 10.74
CA GLY A 307 -9.09 -13.55 10.00
C GLY A 307 -10.06 -13.09 8.91
N ALA A 308 -11.00 -13.94 8.48
CA ALA A 308 -12.11 -13.52 7.61
C ALA A 308 -12.91 -12.34 8.20
N THR A 309 -12.96 -12.22 9.52
CA THR A 309 -13.66 -11.10 10.19
C THR A 309 -13.07 -9.72 9.91
N ARG A 310 -11.84 -9.64 9.38
CA ARG A 310 -11.24 -8.39 8.89
C ARG A 310 -12.10 -7.70 7.82
N TYR A 311 -12.83 -8.50 7.02
CA TYR A 311 -13.58 -8.05 5.87
C TYR A 311 -15.07 -8.11 6.16
N ARG A 312 -15.76 -6.97 6.28
CA ARG A 312 -17.20 -6.94 6.59
C ARG A 312 -18.04 -7.68 5.56
N ARG A 313 -17.63 -7.71 4.29
CA ARG A 313 -18.29 -8.48 3.21
C ARG A 313 -18.37 -9.98 3.49
N SER A 314 -17.46 -10.52 4.29
CA SER A 314 -17.42 -11.95 4.63
C SER A 314 -18.22 -12.30 5.89
N TRP A 315 -18.67 -11.32 6.70
CA TRP A 315 -19.28 -11.57 8.00
C TRP A 315 -20.48 -12.53 7.96
N ALA A 316 -21.39 -12.35 7.00
CA ALA A 316 -22.54 -13.25 6.85
C ALA A 316 -22.11 -14.69 6.50
N ALA A 317 -21.17 -14.84 5.57
CA ALA A 317 -20.65 -16.14 5.15
C ALA A 317 -19.84 -16.79 6.28
N PHE A 318 -19.02 -16.02 6.99
CA PHE A 318 -18.26 -16.52 8.13
C PHE A 318 -19.19 -16.96 9.27
N SER A 319 -20.26 -16.20 9.58
CA SER A 319 -21.24 -16.61 10.58
C SER A 319 -21.93 -17.92 10.21
N ARG A 320 -22.29 -18.13 8.94
CA ARG A 320 -22.84 -19.42 8.46
C ARG A 320 -21.83 -20.55 8.58
N HIS A 321 -20.57 -20.29 8.25
CA HIS A 321 -19.49 -21.27 8.36
C HIS A 321 -19.32 -21.74 9.82
N ILE A 322 -19.25 -20.81 10.78
CA ILE A 322 -19.17 -21.17 12.21
C ILE A 322 -20.42 -21.91 12.67
N ALA A 323 -21.62 -21.50 12.21
CA ALA A 323 -22.87 -22.21 12.53
C ALA A 323 -22.89 -23.64 11.99
N SER A 324 -22.34 -23.89 10.79
CA SER A 324 -22.22 -25.24 10.23
C SER A 324 -21.28 -26.14 11.07
N ILE A 325 -20.16 -25.59 11.52
CA ILE A 325 -19.24 -26.31 12.40
C ILE A 325 -19.92 -26.67 13.73
N LYS A 326 -20.66 -25.73 14.32
CA LYS A 326 -21.45 -25.95 15.54
C LYS A 326 -22.49 -27.06 15.36
N ALA A 327 -23.09 -27.16 14.18
CA ALA A 327 -24.04 -28.21 13.81
C ALA A 327 -23.38 -29.56 13.45
N GLY A 328 -22.05 -29.67 13.50
CA GLY A 328 -21.32 -30.88 13.14
C GLY A 328 -21.11 -31.10 11.64
N ALA A 329 -21.31 -30.08 10.81
CA ALA A 329 -21.23 -30.14 9.34
C ALA A 329 -19.96 -29.42 8.79
N GLY A 330 -18.81 -29.58 9.45
CA GLY A 330 -17.54 -29.00 8.97
C GLY A 330 -17.04 -29.67 7.68
N ASP A 331 -16.60 -28.85 6.73
CA ASP A 331 -16.06 -29.29 5.42
C ASP A 331 -14.55 -28.99 5.35
N PRO A 332 -13.67 -30.03 5.28
CA PRO A 332 -12.22 -29.84 5.17
C PRO A 332 -11.79 -29.12 3.88
N ALA A 333 -12.50 -29.30 2.77
CA ALA A 333 -12.16 -28.63 1.52
C ALA A 333 -12.43 -27.13 1.61
N GLU A 334 -13.57 -26.74 2.18
CA GLU A 334 -13.90 -25.34 2.41
C GLU A 334 -12.95 -24.70 3.44
N ALA A 335 -12.63 -25.38 4.55
CA ALA A 335 -11.69 -24.91 5.55
C ALA A 335 -10.30 -24.65 4.95
N SER A 336 -9.78 -25.57 4.13
CA SER A 336 -8.51 -25.40 3.41
C SER A 336 -8.56 -24.25 2.42
N ALA A 337 -9.66 -24.09 1.68
CA ALA A 337 -9.84 -23.02 0.71
C ALA A 337 -9.93 -21.63 1.38
N ILE A 338 -10.57 -21.52 2.54
CA ILE A 338 -10.62 -20.30 3.36
C ILE A 338 -9.20 -19.87 3.76
N VAL A 339 -8.42 -20.78 4.33
CA VAL A 339 -7.04 -20.51 4.76
C VAL A 339 -6.19 -20.11 3.56
N ALA A 340 -6.30 -20.81 2.44
CA ALA A 340 -5.56 -20.50 1.22
C ALA A 340 -5.94 -19.12 0.65
N ALA A 341 -7.22 -18.74 0.68
CA ALA A 341 -7.66 -17.43 0.23
C ALA A 341 -7.12 -16.29 1.11
N LEU A 342 -7.05 -16.48 2.42
CA LEU A 342 -6.51 -15.50 3.36
C LEU A 342 -4.97 -15.36 3.24
N LYS A 343 -4.26 -16.48 3.00
CA LYS A 343 -2.81 -16.49 2.75
C LYS A 343 -2.45 -15.93 1.36
N LYS A 344 -3.36 -15.96 0.39
CA LYS A 344 -3.10 -15.53 -1.00
C LYS A 344 -2.89 -14.01 -1.15
N GLY A 345 -3.25 -13.22 -0.14
CA GLY A 345 -2.96 -11.79 -0.05
C GLY A 345 -1.50 -11.48 0.28
N ASP A 346 -0.66 -12.49 0.53
CA ASP A 346 0.74 -12.31 0.83
C ASP A 346 1.53 -11.85 -0.40
N ILE A 347 2.59 -11.08 -0.12
CA ILE A 347 3.41 -10.35 -1.11
C ILE A 347 4.00 -11.32 -2.14
N GLU A 348 3.89 -10.96 -3.44
CA GLU A 348 4.50 -11.72 -4.52
C GLU A 348 6.02 -11.89 -4.28
N PRO A 349 6.61 -13.07 -4.54
CA PRO A 349 8.04 -13.35 -4.29
C PRO A 349 9.00 -12.34 -4.94
N THR A 350 8.61 -11.75 -6.09
CA THR A 350 9.39 -10.72 -6.78
C THR A 350 9.38 -9.37 -6.05
N SER A 351 8.44 -9.16 -5.14
CA SER A 351 8.27 -7.94 -4.35
C SER A 351 8.87 -8.05 -2.95
N ALA A 352 9.09 -9.27 -2.48
CA ALA A 352 9.54 -9.56 -1.11
C ALA A 352 10.85 -8.83 -0.76
N GLY A 353 11.81 -8.77 -1.67
CA GLY A 353 13.07 -8.06 -1.46
C GLY A 353 12.88 -6.57 -1.20
N THR A 354 12.01 -5.93 -1.97
CA THR A 354 11.69 -4.52 -1.81
C THR A 354 10.93 -4.25 -0.52
N TYR A 355 9.94 -5.08 -0.20
CA TYR A 355 9.22 -4.99 1.08
C TYR A 355 10.20 -4.99 2.26
N GLN A 356 11.07 -5.99 2.30
CA GLN A 356 12.05 -6.16 3.38
C GLN A 356 13.11 -5.07 3.42
N ALA A 357 13.47 -4.45 2.29
CA ALA A 357 14.40 -3.33 2.28
C ALA A 357 13.73 -2.05 2.78
N VAL A 358 12.54 -1.74 2.28
CA VAL A 358 11.82 -0.49 2.58
C VAL A 358 11.31 -0.49 4.02
N THR A 359 10.74 -1.58 4.53
CA THR A 359 10.31 -1.65 5.94
C THR A 359 11.47 -1.48 6.91
N CYS A 360 12.68 -1.85 6.51
CA CYS A 360 13.90 -1.63 7.30
C CYS A 360 14.40 -0.18 7.30
N GLU A 361 13.73 0.77 6.66
CA GLU A 361 14.07 2.21 6.74
C GLU A 361 13.78 2.80 8.12
N TRP A 362 12.85 2.21 8.87
CA TRP A 362 12.51 2.64 10.22
C TRP A 362 13.42 2.03 11.27
N ASP A 363 13.37 2.57 12.47
CA ASP A 363 14.05 1.97 13.61
C ASP A 363 13.22 0.79 14.14
N TRP A 364 13.90 -0.31 14.38
CA TRP A 364 13.34 -1.54 14.91
C TRP A 364 14.03 -1.89 16.23
N PHE A 365 13.31 -2.54 17.13
CA PHE A 365 13.92 -3.02 18.36
C PHE A 365 15.00 -4.05 18.05
N THR A 366 16.13 -3.96 18.73
CA THR A 366 17.22 -4.93 18.63
C THR A 366 17.13 -6.02 19.68
N ASP A 367 16.41 -5.76 20.79
CA ASP A 367 16.10 -6.76 21.81
C ASP A 367 14.87 -7.57 21.40
N VAL A 368 15.09 -8.83 21.07
CA VAL A 368 14.02 -9.76 20.66
C VAL A 368 12.98 -10.02 21.73
N ASN A 369 13.31 -9.81 23.02
CA ASN A 369 12.36 -10.00 24.10
C ASN A 369 11.21 -8.99 24.04
N THR A 370 11.41 -7.82 23.47
CA THR A 370 10.33 -6.85 23.23
C THR A 370 9.23 -7.49 22.38
N TYR A 371 9.61 -8.10 21.26
CA TYR A 371 8.69 -8.80 20.36
C TYR A 371 8.05 -10.02 21.04
N TYR A 372 8.84 -10.82 21.76
CA TYR A 372 8.32 -12.01 22.45
C TYR A 372 7.29 -11.66 23.52
N ASN A 373 7.44 -10.52 24.20
CA ASN A 373 6.45 -10.05 25.15
C ASN A 373 5.14 -9.65 24.47
N ASP A 374 5.22 -8.98 23.30
CA ASP A 374 4.05 -8.64 22.51
C ASP A 374 3.39 -9.89 21.93
N MET A 375 4.16 -10.84 21.38
CA MET A 375 3.65 -12.13 20.90
C MET A 375 2.91 -12.90 21.99
N LYS A 376 3.47 -12.99 23.22
CA LYS A 376 2.83 -13.62 24.38
C LYS A 376 1.52 -12.93 24.72
N ARG A 377 1.54 -11.60 24.80
CA ARG A 377 0.34 -10.81 25.09
C ARG A 377 -0.79 -11.15 24.11
N TRP A 378 -0.51 -11.13 22.80
CA TRP A 378 -1.51 -11.36 21.77
C TRP A 378 -1.92 -12.85 21.70
N ARG A 379 -1.00 -13.79 21.85
CA ARG A 379 -1.30 -15.22 22.03
C ARG A 379 -2.33 -15.46 23.11
N ASP A 380 -2.17 -14.80 24.26
CA ASP A 380 -2.98 -15.05 25.46
C ASP A 380 -4.31 -14.28 25.46
N THR A 381 -4.38 -13.15 24.74
CA THR A 381 -5.58 -12.27 24.73
C THR A 381 -6.39 -12.34 23.45
N GLN A 382 -5.73 -12.44 22.30
CA GLN A 382 -6.39 -12.36 20.98
C GLN A 382 -5.58 -13.06 19.88
N PRO A 383 -5.53 -14.41 19.86
CA PRO A 383 -4.70 -15.17 18.91
C PRO A 383 -5.29 -15.27 17.49
N TYR A 384 -6.53 -14.81 17.29
CA TYR A 384 -7.24 -14.95 16.04
C TYR A 384 -6.78 -13.95 14.98
N GLY A 385 -6.73 -14.39 13.72
CA GLY A 385 -6.44 -13.52 12.58
C GLY A 385 -4.96 -13.23 12.38
N GLY A 386 -4.04 -14.04 12.89
CA GLY A 386 -2.59 -13.90 12.70
C GLY A 386 -1.96 -12.76 13.50
N THR A 387 -2.59 -12.31 14.58
CA THR A 387 -2.12 -11.17 15.39
C THR A 387 -0.72 -11.40 16.00
N VAL A 388 -0.39 -12.65 16.34
CA VAL A 388 0.91 -13.03 16.91
C VAL A 388 2.04 -12.82 15.90
N ASP A 389 1.80 -13.12 14.62
CA ASP A 389 2.81 -12.99 13.57
C ASP A 389 3.17 -11.53 13.29
N TYR A 390 2.19 -10.61 13.35
CA TYR A 390 2.45 -9.17 13.22
C TYR A 390 3.38 -8.64 14.31
N MET A 391 3.39 -9.28 15.48
CA MET A 391 4.23 -8.85 16.61
C MET A 391 5.58 -9.56 16.63
N ALA A 392 5.88 -10.42 15.67
CA ALA A 392 7.11 -11.17 15.61
C ALA A 392 8.31 -10.32 15.17
N PRO A 393 9.54 -10.69 15.57
CA PRO A 393 10.74 -10.05 15.04
C PRO A 393 10.83 -10.28 13.53
N THR A 394 11.19 -9.22 12.80
CA THR A 394 11.34 -9.23 11.34
C THR A 394 12.82 -9.29 10.96
N ASN A 395 13.11 -9.44 9.67
CA ASN A 395 14.49 -9.31 9.15
C ASN A 395 15.13 -7.97 9.54
N CYS A 396 14.33 -6.91 9.69
CA CYS A 396 14.83 -5.57 10.06
C CYS A 396 15.39 -5.51 11.49
N THR A 397 14.92 -6.37 12.40
CA THR A 397 15.49 -6.57 13.74
C THR A 397 16.98 -6.97 13.65
N PHE A 398 17.34 -7.70 12.61
CA PHE A 398 18.69 -8.26 12.40
C PHE A 398 19.44 -7.62 11.22
N ARG A 399 18.97 -6.46 10.77
CA ARG A 399 19.52 -5.76 9.60
C ARG A 399 21.03 -5.67 9.60
N ALA A 400 21.66 -6.18 8.52
CA ALA A 400 23.11 -6.25 8.36
C ALA A 400 23.73 -4.93 7.86
N PHE A 401 22.95 -3.95 7.41
CA PHE A 401 23.44 -2.70 6.84
C PHE A 401 22.89 -1.46 7.57
N LYS A 402 23.67 -0.37 7.51
CA LYS A 402 23.19 0.95 7.93
C LYS A 402 22.46 1.61 6.76
N ARG A 403 21.32 2.25 7.05
CA ARG A 403 20.63 3.08 6.07
C ARG A 403 21.56 4.20 5.56
N PRO A 404 21.65 4.42 4.24
CA PRO A 404 22.45 5.54 3.70
C PRO A 404 21.89 6.90 4.10
N GLU A 405 20.57 6.98 4.31
CA GLU A 405 19.86 8.21 4.66
C GLU A 405 18.73 7.93 5.65
N LYS A 406 18.39 8.92 6.46
CA LYS A 406 17.17 8.90 7.26
C LYS A 406 15.97 9.27 6.40
N ILE A 407 14.80 8.71 6.71
CA ILE A 407 13.54 9.15 6.11
C ILE A 407 13.36 10.64 6.46
N PRO A 408 13.05 11.50 5.46
CA PRO A 408 12.84 12.90 5.73
C PRO A 408 11.58 13.10 6.57
N ALA A 409 11.61 14.09 7.44
CA ALA A 409 10.40 14.52 8.12
C ALA A 409 9.37 14.98 7.07
N ILE A 410 8.17 14.43 7.14
CA ILE A 410 7.07 14.84 6.27
C ILE A 410 6.67 16.26 6.64
N THR A 411 6.65 17.15 5.65
CA THR A 411 6.43 18.58 5.89
C THR A 411 4.97 18.94 6.05
N ARG A 412 4.68 19.83 6.99
CA ARG A 412 3.35 20.49 7.09
C ARG A 412 3.10 21.51 5.97
N LYS A 413 4.11 21.85 5.18
CA LYS A 413 3.98 22.72 4.00
C LYS A 413 3.75 21.89 2.73
N TYR A 414 3.00 20.81 2.89
CA TYR A 414 2.65 19.92 1.80
C TYR A 414 1.79 20.67 0.75
N PRO A 415 1.98 20.43 -0.54
CA PRO A 415 1.07 20.94 -1.57
C PRO A 415 -0.37 20.46 -1.34
N ALA A 416 -1.33 21.05 -2.02
CA ALA A 416 -2.72 20.65 -1.91
C ALA A 416 -2.90 19.14 -2.14
N GLY A 417 -3.60 18.48 -1.23
CA GLY A 417 -3.82 17.03 -1.24
C GLY A 417 -5.19 16.66 -0.70
N LEU A 418 -5.50 15.39 -0.77
CA LEU A 418 -6.75 14.79 -0.28
C LEU A 418 -6.44 13.41 0.28
N VAL A 419 -6.93 13.11 1.48
CA VAL A 419 -6.84 11.78 2.09
C VAL A 419 -8.18 11.07 1.98
N VAL A 420 -8.16 9.76 1.70
CA VAL A 420 -9.33 8.88 1.71
C VAL A 420 -9.02 7.71 2.64
N ASN A 421 -9.89 7.39 3.60
CA ASN A 421 -9.79 6.19 4.45
C ASN A 421 -11.16 5.67 4.81
N SER A 422 -11.25 4.41 5.21
CA SER A 422 -12.49 3.80 5.70
C SER A 422 -12.44 3.39 7.17
N ASP A 423 -13.61 3.26 7.78
CA ASP A 423 -13.77 2.97 9.21
C ASP A 423 -13.73 1.47 9.53
N GLY A 424 -13.14 0.64 8.85
CA GLY A 424 -13.00 -0.78 9.13
C GLY A 424 -11.83 -1.39 8.39
N ASP A 425 -11.06 -0.53 7.71
CA ASP A 425 -9.79 -0.93 7.12
C ASP A 425 -8.85 -1.42 8.21
N THR A 426 -8.43 -2.69 8.12
CA THR A 426 -7.52 -3.29 9.09
C THR A 426 -6.06 -3.13 8.71
N GLN A 427 -5.74 -2.73 7.48
CA GLN A 427 -4.36 -2.52 7.04
C GLN A 427 -3.89 -1.09 7.34
N THR A 428 -4.77 -0.11 7.08
CA THR A 428 -4.52 1.30 7.37
C THR A 428 -5.75 1.90 8.05
N PRO A 429 -5.89 1.71 9.35
CA PRO A 429 -7.09 2.16 10.09
C PRO A 429 -7.39 3.64 9.88
N LEU A 430 -8.67 4.01 9.93
CA LEU A 430 -9.13 5.39 9.77
C LEU A 430 -8.37 6.38 10.68
N ALA A 431 -7.92 5.95 11.85
CA ALA A 431 -7.13 6.78 12.76
C ALA A 431 -5.84 7.28 12.09
N ASN A 432 -5.17 6.41 11.32
CA ASN A 432 -3.94 6.76 10.61
C ASN A 432 -4.20 7.81 9.52
N GLY A 433 -5.28 7.62 8.74
CA GLY A 433 -5.69 8.62 7.73
C GLY A 433 -6.06 9.97 8.34
N ARG A 434 -6.64 10.00 9.54
CA ARG A 434 -6.88 11.26 10.28
C ARG A 434 -5.59 11.97 10.63
N VAL A 435 -4.60 11.25 11.14
CA VAL A 435 -3.28 11.82 11.45
C VAL A 435 -2.60 12.31 10.18
N MET A 436 -2.62 11.54 9.08
CA MET A 436 -2.08 11.98 7.79
C MET A 436 -2.73 13.28 7.33
N ALA A 437 -4.06 13.35 7.33
CA ALA A 437 -4.81 14.54 6.88
C ALA A 437 -4.53 15.77 7.75
N GLU A 438 -4.49 15.61 9.07
CA GLU A 438 -4.19 16.68 10.02
C GLU A 438 -2.73 17.13 9.92
N HIS A 439 -1.79 16.19 9.77
CA HIS A 439 -0.37 16.51 9.66
C HIS A 439 -0.07 17.29 8.37
N LEU A 440 -0.65 16.89 7.24
CA LEU A 440 -0.49 17.57 5.96
C LEU A 440 -1.40 18.79 5.79
N ASN A 441 -2.35 19.00 6.70
CA ASN A 441 -3.38 20.04 6.62
C ASN A 441 -4.21 19.95 5.32
N VAL A 442 -4.72 18.75 5.01
CA VAL A 442 -5.53 18.45 3.83
C VAL A 442 -6.88 17.84 4.21
N PRO A 443 -7.91 17.92 3.35
CA PRO A 443 -9.20 17.28 3.63
C PRO A 443 -9.12 15.76 3.74
N LEU A 444 -10.07 15.17 4.50
CA LEU A 444 -10.29 13.74 4.64
C LEU A 444 -11.68 13.34 4.16
N ILE A 445 -11.76 12.36 3.28
CA ILE A 445 -12.96 11.60 2.96
C ILE A 445 -12.94 10.34 3.82
N ASN A 446 -13.91 10.22 4.73
CA ASN A 446 -14.15 8.99 5.47
C ASN A 446 -15.19 8.14 4.74
N VAL A 447 -14.88 6.89 4.45
CA VAL A 447 -15.85 5.92 3.91
C VAL A 447 -16.40 5.13 5.08
N ALA A 448 -17.64 5.43 5.46
CA ALA A 448 -18.28 4.86 6.65
C ALA A 448 -18.88 3.49 6.37
N ASN A 449 -18.77 2.57 7.35
CA ASN A 449 -19.29 1.21 7.30
C ASN A 449 -18.79 0.38 6.11
N ASP A 450 -17.52 0.52 5.75
CA ASP A 450 -16.96 -0.15 4.58
C ASP A 450 -16.05 -1.33 4.96
N GLY A 451 -14.94 -1.07 5.61
CA GLY A 451 -13.97 -2.12 5.95
C GLY A 451 -13.09 -2.56 4.79
N GLN A 452 -13.11 -1.83 3.68
CA GLN A 452 -12.26 -2.10 2.53
C GLN A 452 -10.95 -1.31 2.60
N HIS A 453 -9.92 -1.86 1.97
CA HIS A 453 -8.64 -1.21 1.76
C HIS A 453 -8.54 -0.71 0.32
N GLY A 454 -8.26 0.58 0.11
CA GLY A 454 -8.28 1.25 -1.20
C GLY A 454 -9.71 1.51 -1.72
N HIS A 455 -10.00 2.75 -2.10
CA HIS A 455 -11.37 3.16 -2.48
C HIS A 455 -11.44 3.79 -3.86
N TYR A 456 -10.75 4.91 -4.07
CA TYR A 456 -10.82 5.67 -5.30
C TYR A 456 -10.42 4.83 -6.51
N ALA A 457 -11.20 4.88 -7.56
CA ALA A 457 -11.04 4.12 -8.80
C ALA A 457 -11.09 2.57 -8.64
N LEU A 458 -11.04 2.04 -7.41
CA LEU A 458 -11.02 0.60 -7.13
C LEU A 458 -12.39 0.04 -6.77
N ARG A 459 -13.20 0.78 -5.99
CA ARG A 459 -14.45 0.25 -5.40
C ARG A 459 -15.72 0.79 -6.03
N ARG A 460 -15.62 1.65 -7.04
CA ARG A 460 -16.77 2.28 -7.72
C ARG A 460 -17.73 2.98 -6.73
N ASN A 461 -17.19 3.55 -5.66
CA ASN A 461 -17.97 4.35 -4.72
C ASN A 461 -18.23 5.71 -5.35
N ALA A 462 -19.46 5.93 -5.82
CA ALA A 462 -19.83 7.13 -6.57
C ALA A 462 -19.56 8.44 -5.79
N CYS A 463 -19.69 8.43 -4.46
CA CYS A 463 -19.41 9.60 -3.63
C CYS A 463 -17.90 9.90 -3.61
N VAL A 464 -17.05 8.88 -3.36
CA VAL A 464 -15.60 9.02 -3.36
C VAL A 464 -15.11 9.44 -4.74
N ASP A 465 -15.53 8.69 -5.78
CA ASP A 465 -15.09 8.94 -7.15
C ASP A 465 -15.46 10.36 -7.62
N ALA A 466 -16.69 10.83 -7.34
CA ALA A 466 -17.09 12.19 -7.71
C ALA A 466 -16.28 13.29 -7.03
N LEU A 467 -16.00 13.14 -5.73
CA LEU A 467 -15.20 14.12 -4.96
C LEU A 467 -13.74 14.14 -5.42
N VAL A 468 -13.15 12.98 -5.60
CA VAL A 468 -11.76 12.85 -6.04
C VAL A 468 -11.58 13.31 -7.49
N ASN A 469 -12.47 12.91 -8.41
CA ASN A 469 -12.45 13.35 -9.79
C ASN A 469 -12.58 14.88 -9.88
N LYS A 470 -13.51 15.49 -9.12
CA LYS A 470 -13.65 16.94 -9.06
C LYS A 470 -12.35 17.62 -8.61
N TYR A 471 -11.70 17.09 -7.59
CA TYR A 471 -10.42 17.61 -7.13
C TYR A 471 -9.32 17.43 -8.18
N LEU A 472 -9.13 16.23 -8.73
CA LEU A 472 -8.10 15.95 -9.73
C LEU A 472 -8.29 16.77 -11.01
N VAL A 473 -9.52 16.97 -11.49
CA VAL A 473 -9.81 17.67 -12.75
C VAL A 473 -9.81 19.18 -12.57
N SER A 474 -10.43 19.70 -11.51
CA SER A 474 -10.66 21.16 -11.34
C SER A 474 -9.87 21.80 -10.19
N GLY A 475 -9.24 21.01 -9.30
CA GLY A 475 -8.55 21.50 -8.11
C GLY A 475 -9.48 21.90 -6.97
N ILE A 476 -10.77 21.62 -7.09
CA ILE A 476 -11.75 21.97 -6.06
C ILE A 476 -11.73 20.90 -4.98
N LEU A 477 -11.17 21.22 -3.83
CA LEU A 477 -11.17 20.35 -2.65
C LEU A 477 -12.57 20.24 -2.03
N PRO A 478 -12.91 19.08 -1.45
CA PRO A 478 -14.11 18.96 -0.61
C PRO A 478 -13.96 19.75 0.70
N ALA A 479 -15.01 19.78 1.53
CA ALA A 479 -14.90 20.28 2.89
C ALA A 479 -13.82 19.52 3.68
N SER A 480 -13.33 20.07 4.77
CA SER A 480 -12.21 19.52 5.55
C SER A 480 -12.45 18.06 5.98
N ARG A 481 -13.70 17.69 6.27
CA ARG A 481 -14.13 16.32 6.56
C ARG A 481 -15.43 16.03 5.83
N VAL A 482 -15.43 14.96 5.04
CA VAL A 482 -16.62 14.48 4.33
C VAL A 482 -16.78 13.00 4.64
N THR A 483 -18.01 12.55 4.81
CA THR A 483 -18.33 11.14 4.96
C THR A 483 -19.10 10.66 3.74
N CYS A 484 -18.59 9.63 3.08
CA CYS A 484 -19.28 8.85 2.06
C CYS A 484 -19.80 7.57 2.70
N ALA A 485 -20.96 7.10 2.31
CA ALA A 485 -21.43 5.78 2.70
C ALA A 485 -20.56 4.72 2.02
N GLY A 486 -20.19 3.69 2.75
CA GLY A 486 -19.54 2.51 2.21
C GLY A 486 -20.48 1.69 1.35
N THR A 487 -19.89 0.81 0.55
CA THR A 487 -20.62 -0.17 -0.27
C THR A 487 -20.71 -1.53 0.41
N ASP A 488 -20.29 -1.60 1.65
CA ASP A 488 -20.22 -2.86 2.39
C ASP A 488 -21.59 -3.44 2.67
N ILE A 489 -21.74 -4.70 2.33
CA ILE A 489 -23.00 -5.40 2.15
C ILE A 489 -23.36 -6.24 3.40
N ALA A 490 -22.56 -6.21 4.45
CA ALA A 490 -22.81 -6.97 5.67
C ALA A 490 -24.19 -6.66 6.30
N GLU A 491 -24.82 -5.54 5.94
CA GLU A 491 -26.12 -5.11 6.45
C GLU A 491 -27.31 -5.52 5.58
N ASN A 492 -27.12 -6.06 4.38
CA ASN A 492 -28.22 -6.36 3.44
C ASN A 492 -29.13 -7.54 3.84
N VAL A 493 -28.95 -8.10 5.04
CA VAL A 493 -29.91 -9.02 5.64
C VAL A 493 -30.53 -8.35 6.85
N PRO A 494 -31.68 -7.72 6.74
CA PRO A 494 -32.37 -7.12 7.88
C PRO A 494 -32.57 -8.13 9.01
N PRO A 495 -32.41 -7.74 10.28
CA PRO A 495 -32.77 -8.60 11.41
C PRO A 495 -34.18 -9.12 11.22
N GLY A 496 -34.34 -10.45 11.18
CA GLY A 496 -35.63 -11.12 11.03
C GLY A 496 -36.08 -11.53 9.63
N GLN A 497 -35.41 -11.14 8.54
CA GLN A 497 -35.76 -11.57 7.18
C GLN A 497 -34.93 -12.75 6.65
N ALA A 498 -33.86 -13.15 7.33
CA ALA A 498 -32.96 -14.20 6.87
C ALA A 498 -33.53 -15.63 6.93
N ALA A 499 -34.68 -15.84 7.53
CA ALA A 499 -35.31 -17.16 7.61
C ALA A 499 -35.88 -17.70 6.27
N SER A 500 -35.93 -16.89 5.22
CA SER A 500 -36.49 -17.29 3.91
C SER A 500 -35.46 -17.50 2.80
N MET A 501 -34.17 -17.18 3.04
CA MET A 501 -33.10 -17.52 2.07
C MET A 501 -32.70 -18.98 2.30
N SER A 502 -33.10 -19.86 1.38
CA SER A 502 -32.66 -21.25 1.39
C SER A 502 -31.13 -21.33 1.49
N VAL A 503 -30.61 -22.21 2.35
CA VAL A 503 -29.19 -22.50 2.55
C VAL A 503 -28.46 -22.79 1.23
N GLN A 504 -29.17 -23.14 0.16
CA GLN A 504 -28.66 -23.51 -1.15
C GLN A 504 -28.22 -22.35 -2.05
N SER A 505 -28.53 -21.07 -1.73
CA SER A 505 -28.16 -19.91 -2.55
C SER A 505 -27.03 -19.06 -1.96
N ALA A 506 -26.49 -19.43 -0.80
CA ALA A 506 -25.43 -18.67 -0.14
C ALA A 506 -24.05 -19.11 -0.64
N ARG A 507 -23.32 -18.17 -1.21
CA ARG A 507 -21.96 -18.40 -1.72
C ARG A 507 -21.02 -18.89 -0.59
N PRO A 508 -20.10 -19.84 -0.90
CA PRO A 508 -19.05 -20.26 0.02
C PRO A 508 -18.22 -19.09 0.54
N LEU A 509 -17.74 -19.16 1.76
CA LEU A 509 -16.86 -18.15 2.35
C LEU A 509 -15.55 -18.05 1.56
N SER A 510 -14.97 -19.18 1.17
CA SER A 510 -13.74 -19.25 0.37
C SER A 510 -13.84 -18.52 -0.96
N GLU A 511 -15.00 -18.56 -1.62
CA GLU A 511 -15.26 -17.83 -2.88
C GLU A 511 -15.25 -16.31 -2.64
N ILE A 512 -15.95 -15.84 -1.58
CA ILE A 512 -15.98 -14.42 -1.21
C ILE A 512 -14.59 -13.92 -0.85
N LEU A 513 -13.84 -14.69 -0.07
CA LEU A 513 -12.47 -14.35 0.31
C LEU A 513 -11.53 -14.38 -0.90
N GLY A 514 -11.73 -15.31 -1.85
CA GLY A 514 -10.99 -15.36 -3.10
C GLY A 514 -11.20 -14.10 -3.96
N GLU A 515 -12.43 -13.57 -4.03
CA GLU A 515 -12.70 -12.30 -4.69
C GLU A 515 -12.03 -11.12 -3.98
N ILE A 516 -12.15 -11.05 -2.64
CA ILE A 516 -11.48 -10.03 -1.84
C ILE A 516 -9.97 -10.09 -2.07
N ALA A 517 -9.36 -11.26 -2.07
CA ALA A 517 -7.92 -11.43 -2.32
C ALA A 517 -7.52 -10.95 -3.73
N VAL A 518 -8.37 -11.16 -4.76
CA VAL A 518 -8.14 -10.63 -6.11
C VAL A 518 -8.28 -9.12 -6.15
N GLU A 519 -9.28 -8.56 -5.47
CA GLU A 519 -9.53 -7.13 -5.41
C GLU A 519 -8.47 -6.38 -4.59
N THR A 520 -7.82 -7.05 -3.63
CA THR A 520 -6.73 -6.48 -2.81
C THR A 520 -5.34 -6.73 -3.40
N LYS A 521 -5.21 -7.50 -4.49
CA LYS A 521 -3.95 -7.76 -5.19
C LYS A 521 -3.17 -6.54 -5.66
N PRO A 522 -3.74 -5.35 -5.85
CA PRO A 522 -2.94 -4.15 -6.15
C PRO A 522 -2.00 -3.73 -5.03
N PHE A 523 -2.16 -4.29 -3.82
CA PHE A 523 -1.43 -3.84 -2.63
C PHE A 523 -0.34 -4.85 -2.18
#